data_473a9821be5404303b2f4d9b250c9ef4
#
_entry.id   473a9821be5404303b2f4d9b250c9ef4
#
_cell.length_a   1.000
_cell.length_b   1.000
_cell.length_c   1.000
_cell.angle_alpha   90.00
_cell.angle_beta   90.00
_cell.angle_gamma   90.00
#
_symmetry.space_group_name_H-M   'P 1'
#
loop_
_entity.id
_entity.type
_entity.pdbx_description
1 polymer ?
#
loop_
_entity_poly.entity_id
_entity_poly.type
_entity_poly.pdbx_seq_one_letter_code
_entity_poly.pdbx_strand_id
1 'polypeptide(L)'
;MIDKTAYCLKNGILYIDGKAVFGIGSHYYPSYHPKKVPVPENGDRYGEMKRDFADMKAAHVNIVRTAAVGTFSEKGDVINGSFPLGEAIAEELDKIGVALTVRLNGYDNGINEYPDEKMLDENDKPLKNCWSQFITNSVCHEGAKNDNARVTGACAEFFGRFKNVVGFQIFNEPAFPCEGFYDYNPSTIEEYKKARAEKGEQNAEPPRRRPFYNEDPEPWIRWRLFNSEKFNDYLNFLGEQAKSKKADAETFTCMTCCPVQIGSSMRGADFFRVAEKMDIVGMTLYLDCKGAFYYEHSRVMDYAESAAAVFGKHFWLIEYNAKTDMSARDFEVETYAAIGSGAKGIMYYQWRGDYVFGDSPEPNGFGMIYNDRTPTAKYSSALKMHDLLYRAGDKIVCKERVRQGIGILHSEHANAYYDAICNGENKNAWNGKEANVFSVMSVYRKFKREFVSLLAVRASELKKLPFKLGALIVPEENGLSDEEKSELALFEKRGGKVFYYDEYLDSFKPSCFCGRWVEAYEIADKYGVKIASVADKKVDLKFLADENEYAISVIDFAEDEREISYLKIELHAAVKGESCLFMSGEKVEYLTINRGEKVTVTIPVLKNGGILFIEKR
;
A
#
# COMPACT_ATOMS: atom_id res chain seq x y z
N MET A 1 -24.76 24.51 -22.53
CA MET A 1 -23.74 23.47 -22.78
C MET A 1 -23.31 23.01 -21.38
N ILE A 2 -23.56 21.76 -21.02
CA ILE A 2 -23.00 21.18 -19.80
C ILE A 2 -21.52 21.05 -20.08
N ASP A 3 -20.69 21.85 -19.38
CA ASP A 3 -19.23 21.73 -19.45
C ASP A 3 -18.87 20.29 -19.06
N LYS A 4 -18.23 19.58 -20.01
CA LYS A 4 -17.87 18.18 -19.78
C LYS A 4 -16.66 18.18 -18.86
N THR A 5 -16.83 17.74 -17.61
CA THR A 5 -15.74 17.52 -16.66
C THR A 5 -14.59 16.74 -17.30
N ALA A 6 -13.38 17.24 -17.17
CA ALA A 6 -12.16 16.57 -17.62
C ALA A 6 -11.49 15.85 -16.44
N TYR A 7 -11.15 14.58 -16.64
CA TYR A 7 -10.50 13.74 -15.62
C TYR A 7 -9.14 13.29 -16.13
N CYS A 8 -8.16 13.25 -15.24
CA CYS A 8 -6.86 12.69 -15.52
C CYS A 8 -6.25 12.16 -14.22
N LEU A 9 -5.71 10.96 -14.27
CA LEU A 9 -4.82 10.45 -13.25
C LEU A 9 -3.43 10.42 -13.90
N LYS A 10 -2.49 11.18 -13.37
CA LYS A 10 -1.16 11.33 -13.96
C LYS A 10 -0.09 11.31 -12.88
N ASN A 11 0.85 10.38 -13.01
CA ASN A 11 1.87 10.13 -12.01
C ASN A 11 1.26 9.97 -10.60
N GLY A 12 0.14 9.24 -10.48
CA GLY A 12 -0.55 9.03 -9.21
C GLY A 12 -1.26 10.27 -8.64
N ILE A 13 -1.34 11.38 -9.34
CA ILE A 13 -2.09 12.58 -8.91
C ILE A 13 -3.38 12.68 -9.73
N LEU A 14 -4.51 12.78 -9.02
CA LEU A 14 -5.82 12.97 -9.64
C LEU A 14 -6.02 14.45 -10.01
N TYR A 15 -6.40 14.69 -11.24
CA TYR A 15 -6.79 16.01 -11.75
C TYR A 15 -8.26 15.98 -12.17
N ILE A 16 -9.02 16.97 -11.73
CA ILE A 16 -10.40 17.23 -12.16
C ILE A 16 -10.46 18.67 -12.67
N ASP A 17 -10.86 18.85 -13.92
CA ASP A 17 -10.86 20.15 -14.60
C ASP A 17 -9.51 20.89 -14.51
N GLY A 18 -8.42 20.13 -14.65
CA GLY A 18 -7.05 20.64 -14.62
C GLY A 18 -6.50 20.99 -13.24
N LYS A 19 -7.26 20.82 -12.16
CA LYS A 19 -6.82 21.04 -10.78
C LYS A 19 -6.38 19.74 -10.16
N ALA A 20 -5.20 19.72 -9.55
CA ALA A 20 -4.75 18.61 -8.73
C ALA A 20 -5.62 18.52 -7.47
N VAL A 21 -6.12 17.33 -7.16
CA VAL A 21 -6.98 17.08 -5.98
C VAL A 21 -6.51 15.84 -5.26
N PHE A 22 -6.70 15.80 -3.96
CA PHE A 22 -6.51 14.57 -3.20
C PHE A 22 -7.61 13.57 -3.56
N GLY A 23 -7.24 12.31 -3.82
CA GLY A 23 -8.21 11.27 -4.13
C GLY A 23 -9.01 10.86 -2.89
N ILE A 24 -10.26 11.34 -2.78
CA ILE A 24 -11.20 10.96 -1.72
C ILE A 24 -12.12 9.91 -2.31
N GLY A 25 -11.88 8.65 -1.99
CA GLY A 25 -12.48 7.53 -2.68
C GLY A 25 -13.28 6.58 -1.80
N SER A 26 -14.10 5.78 -2.45
CA SER A 26 -14.77 4.64 -1.85
C SER A 26 -14.97 3.52 -2.86
N HIS A 27 -15.03 2.31 -2.35
CA HIS A 27 -15.47 1.17 -3.13
C HIS A 27 -16.98 1.16 -3.28
N TYR A 28 -17.44 0.73 -4.45
CA TYR A 28 -18.84 0.54 -4.73
C TYR A 28 -19.10 -0.72 -5.55
N TYR A 29 -19.82 -1.67 -4.95
CA TYR A 29 -20.17 -2.95 -5.54
C TYR A 29 -21.66 -3.27 -5.33
N PRO A 30 -22.57 -2.65 -6.09
CA PRO A 30 -24.02 -2.76 -5.83
C PRO A 30 -24.58 -4.17 -6.03
N SER A 31 -23.89 -5.01 -6.77
CA SER A 31 -24.31 -6.38 -7.09
C SER A 31 -23.34 -7.46 -6.65
N TYR A 32 -22.35 -7.09 -5.83
CA TYR A 32 -21.35 -8.05 -5.33
C TYR A 32 -22.01 -9.26 -4.65
N HIS A 33 -23.10 -9.02 -3.94
CA HIS A 33 -24.05 -10.04 -3.53
C HIS A 33 -25.45 -9.65 -3.98
N PRO A 34 -26.23 -10.54 -4.56
CA PRO A 34 -27.65 -10.27 -4.88
C PRO A 34 -28.45 -9.82 -3.64
N LYS A 35 -27.98 -10.19 -2.45
CA LYS A 35 -28.54 -9.84 -1.15
C LYS A 35 -27.91 -8.57 -0.52
N LYS A 36 -26.86 -8.01 -1.14
CA LYS A 36 -26.14 -6.84 -0.61
C LYS A 36 -26.97 -5.57 -0.70
N VAL A 37 -27.70 -5.44 -1.77
CA VAL A 37 -28.67 -4.39 -1.99
C VAL A 37 -30.01 -5.09 -2.26
N PRO A 38 -30.94 -5.11 -1.30
CA PRO A 38 -32.28 -5.60 -1.56
C PRO A 38 -32.79 -4.88 -2.79
N VAL A 39 -33.28 -5.63 -3.78
CA VAL A 39 -33.97 -4.99 -4.90
C VAL A 39 -35.15 -4.24 -4.29
N PRO A 40 -35.25 -2.91 -4.47
CA PRO A 40 -36.38 -2.16 -3.96
C PRO A 40 -37.69 -2.83 -4.39
N GLU A 41 -38.78 -2.70 -3.63
CA GLU A 41 -40.07 -3.25 -3.98
C GLU A 41 -40.51 -2.87 -5.39
N ASN A 42 -40.10 -1.69 -5.86
CA ASN A 42 -40.31 -1.21 -7.23
C ASN A 42 -39.29 -1.73 -8.26
N GLY A 43 -38.32 -2.56 -7.87
CA GLY A 43 -37.29 -3.11 -8.77
C GLY A 43 -36.21 -2.11 -9.24
N ASP A 44 -36.16 -0.88 -8.72
CA ASP A 44 -35.24 0.17 -9.18
C ASP A 44 -33.86 0.10 -8.52
N ARG A 45 -33.03 -0.83 -8.98
CA ARG A 45 -31.61 -0.93 -8.57
C ARG A 45 -30.79 0.30 -8.93
N TYR A 46 -31.10 0.93 -10.04
CA TYR A 46 -30.39 2.14 -10.48
C TYR A 46 -30.77 3.37 -9.65
N GLY A 47 -31.97 3.44 -9.11
CA GLY A 47 -32.37 4.48 -8.17
C GLY A 47 -31.60 4.42 -6.87
N GLU A 48 -31.34 3.23 -6.32
CA GLU A 48 -30.48 3.04 -5.15
C GLU A 48 -29.03 3.44 -5.43
N MET A 49 -28.48 3.02 -6.57
CA MET A 49 -27.16 3.41 -7.02
C MET A 49 -27.00 4.92 -7.16
N LYS A 50 -27.96 5.59 -7.77
CA LYS A 50 -27.96 7.05 -7.93
C LYS A 50 -28.03 7.80 -6.59
N ARG A 51 -28.80 7.29 -5.62
CA ARG A 51 -28.84 7.82 -4.26
C ARG A 51 -27.48 7.68 -3.57
N ASP A 52 -26.85 6.49 -3.65
CA ASP A 52 -25.52 6.29 -3.09
C ASP A 52 -24.48 7.25 -3.70
N PHE A 53 -24.51 7.45 -5.02
CA PHE A 53 -23.62 8.38 -5.69
C PHE A 53 -23.87 9.84 -5.33
N ALA A 54 -25.14 10.23 -5.15
CA ALA A 54 -25.48 11.56 -4.67
C ALA A 54 -24.94 11.80 -3.23
N ASP A 55 -25.09 10.80 -2.35
CA ASP A 55 -24.57 10.87 -0.98
C ASP A 55 -23.03 10.91 -0.97
N MET A 56 -22.35 10.10 -1.80
CA MET A 56 -20.91 10.15 -1.99
C MET A 56 -20.44 11.53 -2.45
N LYS A 57 -21.11 12.10 -3.44
CA LYS A 57 -20.79 13.44 -3.96
C LYS A 57 -20.97 14.51 -2.90
N ALA A 58 -22.03 14.46 -2.12
CA ALA A 58 -22.27 15.35 -1.00
C ALA A 58 -21.21 15.22 0.09
N ALA A 59 -20.62 14.03 0.24
CA ALA A 59 -19.49 13.75 1.12
C ALA A 59 -18.12 14.02 0.49
N HIS A 60 -18.03 14.81 -0.59
CA HIS A 60 -16.80 15.15 -1.31
C HIS A 60 -16.04 13.97 -1.93
N VAL A 61 -16.65 12.79 -2.06
CA VAL A 61 -16.03 11.68 -2.81
C VAL A 61 -15.85 12.11 -4.28
N ASN A 62 -14.62 12.03 -4.77
CA ASN A 62 -14.24 12.47 -6.11
C ASN A 62 -13.73 11.34 -7.02
N ILE A 63 -13.53 10.16 -6.45
CA ILE A 63 -13.14 8.96 -7.18
C ILE A 63 -13.84 7.73 -6.58
N VAL A 64 -14.30 6.82 -7.43
CA VAL A 64 -14.92 5.56 -7.02
C VAL A 64 -14.14 4.40 -7.59
N ARG A 65 -14.08 3.29 -6.87
CA ARG A 65 -13.55 2.02 -7.36
C ARG A 65 -14.67 1.00 -7.48
N THR A 66 -14.74 0.33 -8.63
CA THR A 66 -15.62 -0.80 -8.86
C THR A 66 -14.87 -1.98 -9.50
N ALA A 67 -15.52 -3.08 -9.79
CA ALA A 67 -14.92 -4.22 -10.46
C ALA A 67 -15.66 -4.59 -11.75
N ALA A 68 -14.89 -5.00 -12.76
CA ALA A 68 -15.40 -5.43 -14.05
C ALA A 68 -15.93 -6.85 -14.02
N VAL A 69 -15.16 -7.79 -13.42
CA VAL A 69 -15.43 -9.23 -13.45
C VAL A 69 -15.65 -9.77 -12.06
N GLY A 70 -16.52 -10.78 -11.95
CA GLY A 70 -16.79 -11.52 -10.72
C GLY A 70 -17.67 -10.81 -9.70
N THR A 71 -18.00 -9.55 -9.92
CA THR A 71 -18.71 -8.70 -8.95
C THR A 71 -20.16 -8.43 -9.33
N PHE A 72 -20.54 -8.71 -10.57
CA PHE A 72 -21.85 -8.40 -11.10
C PHE A 72 -22.64 -9.68 -11.34
N SER A 73 -23.81 -9.80 -10.71
CA SER A 73 -24.72 -10.93 -10.91
C SER A 73 -25.33 -10.98 -12.33
N GLU A 74 -25.35 -9.87 -13.03
CA GLU A 74 -25.57 -9.84 -14.46
C GLU A 74 -24.23 -10.18 -15.11
N LYS A 75 -24.09 -11.42 -15.57
CA LYS A 75 -22.90 -11.91 -16.24
C LYS A 75 -22.53 -10.96 -17.36
N GLY A 76 -21.54 -10.09 -17.12
CA GLY A 76 -20.86 -9.41 -18.18
C GLY A 76 -20.31 -10.49 -19.10
N ASP A 77 -20.66 -10.44 -20.35
CA ASP A 77 -20.08 -11.35 -21.33
C ASP A 77 -18.69 -10.79 -21.69
N VAL A 78 -17.68 -11.30 -20.98
CA VAL A 78 -16.29 -10.88 -21.20
C VAL A 78 -15.85 -11.13 -22.63
N ILE A 79 -16.38 -12.20 -23.27
CA ILE A 79 -16.04 -12.55 -24.64
C ILE A 79 -16.60 -11.52 -25.61
N ASN A 80 -17.83 -11.08 -25.40
CA ASN A 80 -18.50 -10.07 -26.24
C ASN A 80 -18.34 -8.64 -25.72
N GLY A 81 -17.62 -8.43 -24.60
CA GLY A 81 -17.33 -7.12 -24.04
C GLY A 81 -18.56 -6.35 -23.55
N SER A 82 -19.50 -7.04 -22.90
CA SER A 82 -20.74 -6.45 -22.38
C SER A 82 -20.76 -6.43 -20.85
N PHE A 83 -20.83 -5.22 -20.28
CA PHE A 83 -20.87 -4.99 -18.82
C PHE A 83 -21.95 -3.94 -18.48
N PRO A 84 -23.26 -4.27 -18.60
CA PRO A 84 -24.34 -3.28 -18.50
C PRO A 84 -24.33 -2.47 -17.20
N LEU A 85 -24.09 -3.14 -16.06
CA LEU A 85 -24.04 -2.46 -14.76
C LEU A 85 -22.78 -1.59 -14.62
N GLY A 86 -21.64 -2.06 -15.12
CA GLY A 86 -20.41 -1.27 -15.16
C GLY A 86 -20.54 -0.01 -16.03
N GLU A 87 -21.24 -0.13 -17.16
CA GLU A 87 -21.60 1.01 -18.01
C GLU A 87 -22.46 2.03 -17.26
N ALA A 88 -23.54 1.56 -16.61
CA ALA A 88 -24.41 2.44 -15.82
C ALA A 88 -23.65 3.15 -14.67
N ILE A 89 -22.74 2.45 -13.98
CA ILE A 89 -21.88 3.05 -12.96
C ILE A 89 -21.00 4.16 -13.57
N ALA A 90 -20.31 3.88 -14.66
CA ALA A 90 -19.43 4.85 -15.31
C ALA A 90 -20.19 6.09 -15.77
N GLU A 91 -21.35 5.92 -16.41
CA GLU A 91 -22.18 7.01 -16.89
C GLU A 91 -22.77 7.87 -15.75
N GLU A 92 -23.29 7.25 -14.68
CA GLU A 92 -23.88 8.01 -13.56
C GLU A 92 -22.81 8.77 -12.77
N LEU A 93 -21.62 8.20 -12.57
CA LEU A 93 -20.49 8.91 -11.95
C LEU A 93 -20.00 10.07 -12.80
N ASP A 94 -19.95 9.92 -14.12
CA ASP A 94 -19.58 11.02 -15.02
C ASP A 94 -20.57 12.20 -14.97
N LYS A 95 -21.87 11.92 -14.89
CA LYS A 95 -22.92 12.96 -14.76
C LYS A 95 -22.75 13.85 -13.52
N ILE A 96 -22.19 13.30 -12.45
CA ILE A 96 -21.98 14.02 -11.18
C ILE A 96 -20.53 14.49 -10.98
N GLY A 97 -19.65 14.32 -11.96
CA GLY A 97 -18.27 14.78 -11.89
C GLY A 97 -17.41 13.97 -10.92
N VAL A 98 -17.48 12.63 -10.99
CA VAL A 98 -16.69 11.70 -10.18
C VAL A 98 -15.88 10.78 -11.07
N ALA A 99 -14.58 10.65 -10.78
CA ALA A 99 -13.69 9.74 -11.49
C ALA A 99 -13.95 8.28 -11.11
N LEU A 100 -13.51 7.37 -11.96
CA LEU A 100 -13.69 5.93 -11.78
C LEU A 100 -12.37 5.19 -11.97
N THR A 101 -12.07 4.27 -11.09
CA THR A 101 -11.10 3.20 -11.29
C THR A 101 -11.79 1.86 -11.33
N VAL A 102 -11.30 0.95 -12.18
CA VAL A 102 -11.93 -0.33 -12.40
C VAL A 102 -10.96 -1.46 -12.10
N ARG A 103 -11.34 -2.38 -11.22
CA ARG A 103 -10.64 -3.63 -11.00
C ARG A 103 -10.93 -4.58 -12.15
N LEU A 104 -9.91 -4.96 -12.90
CA LEU A 104 -10.04 -5.80 -14.08
C LEU A 104 -10.06 -7.30 -13.74
N ASN A 105 -9.21 -7.73 -12.81
CA ASN A 105 -9.13 -9.09 -12.31
C ASN A 105 -9.15 -9.12 -10.78
N GLY A 106 -9.59 -10.23 -10.21
CA GLY A 106 -9.59 -10.42 -8.78
C GLY A 106 -9.34 -11.86 -8.39
N TYR A 107 -9.40 -12.75 -9.38
CA TYR A 107 -9.32 -14.21 -9.23
C TYR A 107 -8.79 -14.81 -10.52
N ASP A 108 -8.68 -16.13 -10.56
CA ASP A 108 -8.45 -16.89 -11.79
C ASP A 108 -9.72 -16.80 -12.67
N ASN A 109 -9.79 -15.81 -13.52
CA ASN A 109 -10.94 -15.50 -14.36
C ASN A 109 -10.74 -16.01 -15.81
N GLY A 110 -10.17 -17.20 -15.95
CA GLY A 110 -9.98 -17.80 -17.27
C GLY A 110 -11.27 -17.94 -18.05
N ILE A 111 -11.19 -17.81 -19.39
CA ILE A 111 -12.30 -18.08 -20.31
C ILE A 111 -12.41 -19.57 -20.54
N ASN A 112 -11.28 -20.25 -20.56
CA ASN A 112 -11.16 -21.71 -20.71
C ASN A 112 -10.65 -22.31 -19.40
N GLU A 113 -11.04 -23.55 -19.15
CA GLU A 113 -10.48 -24.38 -18.09
C GLU A 113 -9.46 -25.35 -18.72
N TYR A 114 -8.22 -25.31 -18.23
CA TYR A 114 -7.16 -26.24 -18.63
C TYR A 114 -6.98 -27.28 -17.53
N PRO A 115 -6.89 -28.58 -17.87
CA PRO A 115 -6.81 -29.65 -16.86
C PRO A 115 -5.55 -29.59 -15.99
N ASP A 116 -4.50 -28.92 -16.45
CA ASP A 116 -3.17 -28.82 -15.83
C ASP A 116 -2.79 -27.40 -15.41
N GLU A 117 -3.76 -26.47 -15.33
CA GLU A 117 -3.49 -25.06 -15.04
C GLU A 117 -3.20 -24.73 -13.56
N LYS A 118 -3.57 -25.62 -12.64
CA LYS A 118 -3.51 -25.32 -11.21
C LYS A 118 -2.08 -25.32 -10.68
N MET A 119 -1.80 -24.41 -9.73
CA MET A 119 -0.62 -24.50 -8.90
C MET A 119 -0.64 -25.82 -8.12
N LEU A 120 0.52 -26.47 -8.03
CA LEU A 120 0.67 -27.71 -7.29
C LEU A 120 1.53 -27.50 -6.04
N ASP A 121 1.24 -28.25 -4.99
CA ASP A 121 2.07 -28.34 -3.80
C ASP A 121 3.31 -29.23 -4.04
N GLU A 122 4.15 -29.36 -3.04
CA GLU A 122 5.36 -30.19 -3.06
C GLU A 122 5.09 -31.70 -3.23
N ASN A 123 3.83 -32.14 -3.17
CA ASN A 123 3.38 -33.52 -3.38
C ASN A 123 2.57 -33.67 -4.69
N ASP A 124 2.69 -32.70 -5.60
CA ASP A 124 2.00 -32.62 -6.89
C ASP A 124 0.45 -32.61 -6.77
N LYS A 125 -0.07 -32.06 -5.66
CA LYS A 125 -1.52 -31.89 -5.45
C LYS A 125 -1.93 -30.45 -5.71
N PRO A 126 -3.09 -30.21 -6.33
CA PRO A 126 -3.62 -28.86 -6.53
C PRO A 126 -3.73 -28.12 -5.20
N LEU A 127 -3.17 -26.91 -5.15
CA LEU A 127 -3.29 -26.01 -4.02
C LEU A 127 -4.75 -25.55 -3.89
N LYS A 128 -5.26 -25.61 -2.67
CA LYS A 128 -6.58 -25.08 -2.35
C LYS A 128 -6.45 -23.61 -1.98
N ASN A 129 -7.33 -22.81 -2.55
CA ASN A 129 -7.47 -21.45 -2.12
C ASN A 129 -8.11 -21.40 -0.73
N CYS A 130 -7.39 -20.92 0.26
CA CYS A 130 -7.92 -20.70 1.61
C CYS A 130 -8.62 -19.34 1.74
N TRP A 131 -8.49 -18.50 0.73
CA TRP A 131 -9.09 -17.18 0.64
C TRP A 131 -9.45 -16.90 -0.81
N SER A 132 -10.68 -16.48 -1.08
CA SER A 132 -11.23 -16.33 -2.44
C SER A 132 -10.51 -15.31 -3.34
N GLN A 133 -9.51 -14.62 -2.80
CA GLN A 133 -8.77 -13.57 -3.51
C GLN A 133 -7.42 -14.03 -4.06
N PHE A 134 -7.00 -15.26 -3.77
CA PHE A 134 -5.68 -15.75 -4.18
C PHE A 134 -5.69 -16.41 -5.54
N ILE A 135 -4.57 -16.25 -6.25
CA ILE A 135 -4.33 -16.93 -7.52
C ILE A 135 -4.07 -18.40 -7.25
N THR A 136 -4.80 -19.28 -7.90
CA THR A 136 -4.64 -20.74 -7.82
C THR A 136 -4.17 -21.37 -9.12
N ASN A 137 -4.26 -20.65 -10.26
CA ASN A 137 -3.69 -21.08 -11.52
C ASN A 137 -2.21 -20.72 -11.58
N SER A 138 -1.38 -21.60 -12.12
CA SER A 138 0.04 -21.34 -12.29
C SER A 138 0.27 -20.15 -13.21
N VAL A 139 1.05 -19.19 -12.74
CA VAL A 139 1.41 -17.99 -13.51
C VAL A 139 2.36 -18.30 -14.66
N CYS A 140 2.97 -19.47 -14.66
CA CYS A 140 3.81 -19.99 -15.75
C CYS A 140 3.01 -20.81 -16.78
N HIS A 141 1.76 -21.19 -16.48
CA HIS A 141 0.93 -21.92 -17.43
C HIS A 141 0.45 -21.01 -18.56
N GLU A 142 0.92 -21.24 -19.78
CA GLU A 142 0.72 -20.33 -20.92
C GLU A 142 -0.77 -20.11 -21.24
N GLY A 143 -1.58 -21.15 -21.25
CA GLY A 143 -3.03 -21.07 -21.53
C GLY A 143 -3.75 -20.18 -20.52
N ALA A 144 -3.57 -20.45 -19.22
CA ALA A 144 -4.19 -19.67 -18.14
C ALA A 144 -3.72 -18.21 -18.15
N LYS A 145 -2.43 -17.98 -18.36
CA LYS A 145 -1.83 -16.64 -18.47
C LYS A 145 -2.44 -15.84 -19.63
N ASN A 146 -2.57 -16.46 -20.81
CA ASN A 146 -3.12 -15.84 -22.00
C ASN A 146 -4.62 -15.55 -21.85
N ASP A 147 -5.38 -16.44 -21.20
CA ASP A 147 -6.80 -16.20 -20.91
C ASP A 147 -6.99 -15.03 -19.96
N ASN A 148 -6.22 -14.94 -18.89
CA ASN A 148 -6.27 -13.78 -17.99
C ASN A 148 -5.88 -12.48 -18.70
N ALA A 149 -4.90 -12.53 -19.61
CA ALA A 149 -4.53 -11.38 -20.44
C ALA A 149 -5.69 -10.94 -21.37
N ARG A 150 -6.42 -11.90 -21.97
CA ARG A 150 -7.60 -11.61 -22.80
C ARG A 150 -8.71 -10.97 -21.98
N VAL A 151 -9.00 -11.50 -20.78
CA VAL A 151 -9.99 -10.91 -19.86
C VAL A 151 -9.59 -9.49 -19.48
N THR A 152 -8.34 -9.29 -19.06
CA THR A 152 -7.81 -7.97 -18.71
C THR A 152 -7.94 -6.99 -19.86
N GLY A 153 -7.54 -7.39 -21.06
CA GLY A 153 -7.62 -6.57 -22.27
C GLY A 153 -9.07 -6.22 -22.64
N ALA A 154 -9.99 -7.20 -22.64
CA ALA A 154 -11.40 -6.97 -22.95
C ALA A 154 -12.08 -6.01 -21.96
N CYS A 155 -11.83 -6.17 -20.66
CA CYS A 155 -12.33 -5.25 -19.63
C CYS A 155 -11.75 -3.84 -19.80
N ALA A 156 -10.43 -3.73 -20.01
CA ALA A 156 -9.77 -2.43 -20.21
C ALA A 156 -10.27 -1.72 -21.48
N GLU A 157 -10.52 -2.46 -22.56
CA GLU A 157 -11.08 -1.91 -23.81
C GLU A 157 -12.50 -1.40 -23.61
N PHE A 158 -13.35 -2.17 -22.91
CA PHE A 158 -14.72 -1.75 -22.62
C PHE A 158 -14.76 -0.49 -21.76
N PHE A 159 -14.10 -0.52 -20.59
CA PHE A 159 -14.13 0.59 -19.66
C PHE A 159 -13.30 1.79 -20.13
N GLY A 160 -12.30 1.56 -20.95
CA GLY A 160 -11.48 2.60 -21.58
C GLY A 160 -12.26 3.60 -22.45
N ARG A 161 -13.49 3.27 -22.87
CA ARG A 161 -14.37 4.16 -23.63
C ARG A 161 -14.95 5.31 -22.80
N PHE A 162 -14.99 5.15 -21.48
CA PHE A 162 -15.54 6.17 -20.58
C PHE A 162 -14.44 7.15 -20.17
N LYS A 163 -14.71 8.46 -20.32
CA LYS A 163 -13.72 9.52 -20.06
C LYS A 163 -13.36 9.66 -18.58
N ASN A 164 -14.27 9.30 -17.66
CA ASN A 164 -14.06 9.34 -16.22
C ASN A 164 -13.34 8.10 -15.68
N VAL A 165 -13.07 7.08 -16.51
CA VAL A 165 -12.20 5.96 -16.14
C VAL A 165 -10.76 6.39 -16.28
N VAL A 166 -10.10 6.64 -15.15
CA VAL A 166 -8.74 7.20 -15.07
C VAL A 166 -7.68 6.18 -14.70
N GLY A 167 -8.07 5.00 -14.22
CA GLY A 167 -7.12 3.98 -13.79
C GLY A 167 -7.70 2.57 -13.76
N PHE A 168 -6.80 1.60 -13.91
CA PHE A 168 -7.11 0.18 -13.87
C PHE A 168 -6.37 -0.50 -12.72
N GLN A 169 -7.14 -1.09 -11.82
CA GLN A 169 -6.59 -2.03 -10.86
C GLN A 169 -6.46 -3.40 -11.52
N ILE A 170 -5.23 -3.88 -11.65
CA ILE A 170 -4.93 -5.11 -12.38
C ILE A 170 -5.40 -6.34 -11.63
N PHE A 171 -5.09 -6.40 -10.32
CA PHE A 171 -5.45 -7.52 -9.46
C PHE A 171 -5.85 -7.06 -8.06
N ASN A 172 -6.65 -7.87 -7.36
CA ASN A 172 -7.01 -7.61 -5.97
C ASN A 172 -6.22 -8.51 -5.04
N GLU A 173 -5.46 -7.90 -4.14
CA GLU A 173 -4.68 -8.58 -3.09
C GLU A 173 -3.91 -9.80 -3.61
N PRO A 174 -3.10 -9.63 -4.68
CA PRO A 174 -2.42 -10.74 -5.30
C PRO A 174 -1.49 -11.41 -4.31
N ALA A 175 -1.67 -12.71 -4.14
CA ALA A 175 -0.83 -13.52 -3.28
C ALA A 175 -0.93 -14.98 -3.69
N PHE A 176 0.11 -15.74 -3.37
CA PHE A 176 0.07 -17.18 -3.46
C PHE A 176 -0.92 -17.79 -2.46
N PRO A 177 -1.46 -19.00 -2.71
CA PRO A 177 -2.29 -19.73 -1.77
C PRO A 177 -1.66 -19.82 -0.38
N CYS A 178 -2.48 -19.83 0.67
CA CYS A 178 -2.01 -19.75 2.05
C CYS A 178 -1.35 -21.02 2.56
N GLU A 179 -1.64 -22.18 1.96
CA GLU A 179 -1.18 -23.48 2.44
C GLU A 179 -0.43 -24.22 1.36
N GLY A 180 0.62 -24.91 1.75
CA GLY A 180 1.51 -25.65 0.86
C GLY A 180 2.73 -24.84 0.42
N PHE A 181 3.74 -25.56 -0.03
CA PHE A 181 4.83 -24.97 -0.80
C PHE A 181 4.42 -24.92 -2.26
N TYR A 182 4.92 -23.97 -3.04
CA TYR A 182 4.46 -23.65 -4.39
C TYR A 182 5.59 -23.02 -5.23
N ASP A 183 5.45 -22.90 -6.54
CA ASP A 183 4.47 -23.57 -7.43
C ASP A 183 5.15 -24.74 -8.12
N TYR A 184 4.71 -25.96 -7.90
CA TYR A 184 5.30 -27.18 -8.52
C TYR A 184 4.55 -27.63 -9.78
N ASN A 185 3.77 -26.73 -10.42
CA ASN A 185 3.22 -27.01 -11.74
C ASN A 185 4.34 -27.35 -12.72
N PRO A 186 4.16 -28.34 -13.60
CA PRO A 186 5.18 -28.71 -14.60
C PRO A 186 5.71 -27.54 -15.41
N SER A 187 4.85 -26.58 -15.80
CA SER A 187 5.27 -25.37 -16.52
C SER A 187 6.22 -24.50 -15.68
N THR A 188 5.97 -24.37 -14.38
CA THR A 188 6.84 -23.60 -13.47
C THR A 188 8.18 -24.31 -13.26
N ILE A 189 8.18 -25.65 -13.12
CA ILE A 189 9.41 -26.44 -12.98
C ILE A 189 10.27 -26.33 -14.25
N GLU A 190 9.66 -26.38 -15.42
CA GLU A 190 10.37 -26.25 -16.70
C GLU A 190 11.02 -24.85 -16.83
N GLU A 191 10.28 -23.79 -16.54
CA GLU A 191 10.82 -22.42 -16.53
C GLU A 191 11.95 -22.26 -15.50
N TYR A 192 11.84 -22.86 -14.32
CA TYR A 192 12.91 -22.86 -13.32
C TYR A 192 14.17 -23.53 -13.84
N LYS A 193 14.06 -24.76 -14.39
CA LYS A 193 15.19 -25.49 -14.96
C LYS A 193 15.88 -24.69 -16.06
N LYS A 194 15.11 -24.06 -16.94
CA LYS A 194 15.63 -23.19 -17.99
C LYS A 194 16.40 -22.00 -17.40
N ALA A 195 15.82 -21.28 -16.45
CA ALA A 195 16.46 -20.14 -15.80
C ALA A 195 17.76 -20.53 -15.04
N ARG A 196 17.81 -21.73 -14.47
CA ARG A 196 19.04 -22.23 -13.81
C ARG A 196 20.12 -22.68 -14.82
N ALA A 197 19.70 -23.31 -15.92
CA ALA A 197 20.60 -23.68 -16.99
C ALA A 197 21.29 -22.48 -17.65
N GLU A 198 20.57 -21.35 -17.83
CA GLU A 198 21.12 -20.08 -18.30
C GLU A 198 22.19 -19.50 -17.35
N LYS A 199 22.12 -19.85 -16.07
CA LYS A 199 23.12 -19.51 -15.05
C LYS A 199 24.22 -20.59 -14.88
N GLY A 200 24.27 -21.59 -15.76
CA GLY A 200 25.27 -22.65 -15.76
C GLY A 200 24.96 -23.87 -14.88
N GLU A 201 23.80 -23.91 -14.25
CA GLU A 201 23.37 -25.02 -13.38
C GLU A 201 22.50 -26.00 -14.18
N GLN A 202 23.13 -26.98 -14.79
CA GLN A 202 22.43 -28.04 -15.54
C GLN A 202 21.70 -29.00 -14.59
N ASN A 203 20.47 -29.40 -14.96
CA ASN A 203 19.62 -30.32 -14.20
C ASN A 203 19.25 -29.88 -12.79
N ALA A 204 19.11 -28.56 -12.54
CA ALA A 204 18.63 -28.06 -11.29
C ALA A 204 17.17 -28.50 -11.05
N GLU A 205 16.90 -29.12 -9.90
CA GLU A 205 15.56 -29.50 -9.47
C GLU A 205 15.08 -28.58 -8.34
N PRO A 206 13.79 -28.20 -8.30
CA PRO A 206 13.25 -27.43 -7.19
C PRO A 206 13.22 -28.27 -5.91
N PRO A 207 13.62 -27.71 -4.75
CA PRO A 207 13.55 -28.42 -3.48
C PRO A 207 12.08 -28.64 -3.08
N ARG A 208 11.76 -29.83 -2.56
CA ARG A 208 10.38 -30.21 -2.14
C ARG A 208 10.10 -29.95 -0.66
N ARG A 209 11.06 -29.42 0.09
CA ARG A 209 10.93 -29.02 1.49
C ARG A 209 11.91 -27.92 1.84
N ARG A 210 11.67 -27.24 2.94
CA ARG A 210 12.69 -26.37 3.54
C ARG A 210 13.91 -27.19 4.01
N PRO A 211 15.10 -26.60 4.02
CA PRO A 211 16.29 -27.26 4.56
C PRO A 211 16.15 -27.50 6.07
N PHE A 212 16.78 -28.54 6.56
CA PHE A 212 17.04 -28.65 8.00
C PHE A 212 18.12 -27.66 8.44
N TYR A 213 18.22 -27.40 9.72
CA TYR A 213 19.12 -26.40 10.31
C TYR A 213 20.59 -26.48 9.84
N ASN A 214 21.08 -27.69 9.55
CA ASN A 214 22.46 -27.93 9.11
C ASN A 214 22.61 -28.12 7.59
N GLU A 215 21.58 -27.91 6.83
CA GLU A 215 21.60 -28.00 5.37
C GLU A 215 21.77 -26.61 4.74
N ASP A 216 22.27 -26.59 3.49
CA ASP A 216 22.39 -25.38 2.70
C ASP A 216 21.00 -24.80 2.37
N PRO A 217 20.66 -23.57 2.78
CA PRO A 217 19.38 -22.94 2.48
C PRO A 217 19.28 -22.41 1.03
N GLU A 218 20.39 -22.27 0.31
CA GLU A 218 20.44 -21.62 -1.00
C GLU A 218 19.53 -22.25 -2.06
N PRO A 219 19.38 -23.58 -2.18
CA PRO A 219 18.42 -24.16 -3.13
C PRO A 219 16.99 -23.71 -2.88
N TRP A 220 16.58 -23.60 -1.59
CA TRP A 220 15.27 -23.10 -1.19
C TRP A 220 15.10 -21.62 -1.51
N ILE A 221 16.08 -20.79 -1.16
CA ILE A 221 16.07 -19.35 -1.41
C ILE A 221 15.89 -19.09 -2.91
N ARG A 222 16.67 -19.75 -3.76
CA ARG A 222 16.57 -19.62 -5.23
C ARG A 222 15.21 -20.01 -5.77
N TRP A 223 14.60 -21.07 -5.23
CA TRP A 223 13.27 -21.50 -5.63
C TRP A 223 12.19 -20.47 -5.23
N ARG A 224 12.26 -19.95 -4.01
CA ARG A 224 11.30 -18.93 -3.53
C ARG A 224 11.42 -17.62 -4.31
N LEU A 225 12.63 -17.14 -4.52
CA LEU A 225 12.87 -15.92 -5.30
C LEU A 225 12.42 -16.06 -6.75
N PHE A 226 12.66 -17.21 -7.38
CA PHE A 226 12.17 -17.49 -8.73
C PHE A 226 10.63 -17.43 -8.80
N ASN A 227 9.94 -18.08 -7.87
CA ASN A 227 8.47 -18.02 -7.84
C ASN A 227 7.96 -16.60 -7.63
N SER A 228 8.56 -15.84 -6.71
CA SER A 228 8.21 -14.43 -6.49
C SER A 228 8.44 -13.59 -7.75
N GLU A 229 9.57 -13.78 -8.44
CA GLU A 229 9.86 -13.09 -9.71
C GLU A 229 8.78 -13.37 -10.75
N LYS A 230 8.48 -14.66 -11.03
CA LYS A 230 7.45 -15.03 -12.02
C LYS A 230 6.08 -14.48 -11.67
N PHE A 231 5.74 -14.44 -10.39
CA PHE A 231 4.47 -13.90 -9.93
C PHE A 231 4.35 -12.39 -10.19
N ASN A 232 5.38 -11.62 -9.85
CA ASN A 232 5.38 -10.18 -10.08
C ASN A 232 5.48 -9.85 -11.59
N ASP A 233 6.22 -10.63 -12.37
CA ASP A 233 6.25 -10.52 -13.83
C ASP A 233 4.87 -10.74 -14.45
N TYR A 234 4.11 -11.70 -13.93
CA TYR A 234 2.74 -11.95 -14.36
C TYR A 234 1.82 -10.75 -14.06
N LEU A 235 1.88 -10.16 -12.86
CA LEU A 235 1.10 -8.97 -12.53
C LEU A 235 1.44 -7.79 -13.46
N ASN A 236 2.73 -7.57 -13.71
CA ASN A 236 3.20 -6.53 -14.59
C ASN A 236 2.76 -6.77 -16.06
N PHE A 237 2.83 -8.01 -16.53
CA PHE A 237 2.33 -8.39 -17.85
C PHE A 237 0.85 -8.07 -18.03
N LEU A 238 0.00 -8.36 -17.05
CA LEU A 238 -1.41 -7.99 -17.08
C LEU A 238 -1.59 -6.46 -17.09
N GLY A 239 -0.74 -5.72 -16.37
CA GLY A 239 -0.71 -4.26 -16.42
C GLY A 239 -0.42 -3.71 -17.82
N GLU A 240 0.55 -4.30 -18.52
CA GLU A 240 0.88 -3.96 -19.91
C GLU A 240 -0.30 -4.26 -20.87
N GLN A 241 -1.05 -5.35 -20.64
CA GLN A 241 -2.26 -5.65 -21.43
C GLN A 241 -3.32 -4.56 -21.26
N ALA A 242 -3.57 -4.09 -20.04
CA ALA A 242 -4.51 -2.99 -19.79
C ALA A 242 -4.05 -1.69 -20.46
N LYS A 243 -2.79 -1.33 -20.33
CA LYS A 243 -2.19 -0.14 -20.96
C LYS A 243 -2.27 -0.18 -22.49
N SER A 244 -2.16 -1.34 -23.10
CA SER A 244 -2.30 -1.49 -24.56
C SER A 244 -3.67 -1.08 -25.09
N LYS A 245 -4.71 -1.06 -24.24
CA LYS A 245 -6.09 -0.70 -24.59
C LYS A 245 -6.44 0.76 -24.25
N LYS A 246 -5.84 1.32 -23.20
CA LYS A 246 -6.01 2.72 -22.79
C LYS A 246 -4.70 3.23 -22.18
N ALA A 247 -3.86 3.81 -23.02
CA ALA A 247 -2.50 4.21 -22.65
C ALA A 247 -2.44 5.34 -21.61
N ASP A 248 -3.47 6.18 -21.53
CA ASP A 248 -3.59 7.30 -20.59
C ASP A 248 -4.23 6.93 -19.24
N ALA A 249 -4.76 5.71 -19.07
CA ALA A 249 -5.20 5.21 -17.77
C ALA A 249 -4.00 4.68 -16.99
N GLU A 250 -3.87 5.06 -15.72
CA GLU A 250 -2.80 4.54 -14.87
C GLU A 250 -3.13 3.14 -14.34
N THR A 251 -2.09 2.31 -14.21
CA THR A 251 -2.20 0.92 -13.74
C THR A 251 -1.64 0.78 -12.33
N PHE A 252 -2.31 -0.04 -11.53
CA PHE A 252 -1.91 -0.39 -10.18
C PHE A 252 -2.49 -1.75 -9.78
N THR A 253 -1.97 -2.32 -8.71
CA THR A 253 -2.60 -3.45 -8.03
C THR A 253 -2.86 -3.10 -6.58
N CYS A 254 -3.87 -3.73 -5.98
CA CYS A 254 -4.18 -3.56 -4.58
C CYS A 254 -3.37 -4.58 -3.76
N MET A 255 -2.16 -4.22 -3.36
CA MET A 255 -1.26 -5.09 -2.61
C MET A 255 -1.71 -5.22 -1.15
N THR A 256 -1.68 -6.42 -0.59
CA THR A 256 -1.88 -6.57 0.86
C THR A 256 -0.68 -6.01 1.64
N CYS A 257 -0.86 -5.72 2.92
CA CYS A 257 0.25 -5.39 3.82
C CYS A 257 1.13 -6.62 4.19
N CYS A 258 0.65 -7.84 3.91
CA CYS A 258 1.30 -9.08 4.28
C CYS A 258 2.78 -9.22 3.83
N PRO A 259 3.19 -8.82 2.61
CA PRO A 259 4.59 -8.89 2.23
C PRO A 259 5.53 -8.11 3.16
N VAL A 260 5.03 -7.06 3.81
CA VAL A 260 5.80 -6.27 4.78
C VAL A 260 5.69 -6.82 6.20
N GLN A 261 4.58 -7.49 6.53
CA GLN A 261 4.32 -8.01 7.88
C GLN A 261 4.93 -9.39 8.13
N ILE A 262 4.90 -10.26 7.14
CA ILE A 262 5.33 -11.67 7.27
C ILE A 262 6.37 -12.08 6.22
N GLY A 263 6.75 -11.16 5.33
CA GLY A 263 7.73 -11.37 4.27
C GLY A 263 7.14 -11.71 2.90
N SER A 264 7.81 -11.23 1.87
CA SER A 264 7.39 -11.42 0.47
C SER A 264 7.58 -12.85 -0.02
N SER A 265 8.53 -13.61 0.52
CA SER A 265 8.82 -14.98 0.09
C SER A 265 7.64 -15.94 0.27
N MET A 266 6.84 -15.75 1.32
CA MET A 266 5.66 -16.57 1.58
C MET A 266 4.40 -16.11 0.82
N ARG A 267 4.36 -14.87 0.35
CA ARG A 267 3.17 -14.29 -0.31
C ARG A 267 3.36 -14.08 -1.80
N GLY A 268 4.58 -14.13 -2.30
CA GLY A 268 4.94 -14.00 -3.71
C GLY A 268 5.01 -12.57 -4.22
N ALA A 269 4.03 -11.73 -3.90
CA ALA A 269 4.00 -10.33 -4.34
C ALA A 269 5.00 -9.47 -3.56
N ASP A 270 5.67 -8.54 -4.27
CA ASP A 270 6.63 -7.60 -3.70
C ASP A 270 6.37 -6.17 -4.18
N PHE A 271 6.35 -5.20 -3.25
CA PHE A 271 6.04 -3.81 -3.55
C PHE A 271 7.06 -3.17 -4.50
N PHE A 272 8.36 -3.47 -4.35
CA PHE A 272 9.40 -2.91 -5.22
C PHE A 272 9.32 -3.46 -6.64
N ARG A 273 9.03 -4.76 -6.80
CA ARG A 273 8.87 -5.39 -8.12
C ARG A 273 7.63 -4.86 -8.86
N VAL A 274 6.53 -4.65 -8.13
CA VAL A 274 5.32 -4.05 -8.69
C VAL A 274 5.55 -2.57 -9.02
N ALA A 275 6.18 -1.81 -8.12
CA ALA A 275 6.49 -0.40 -8.31
C ALA A 275 7.39 -0.13 -9.53
N GLU A 276 8.21 -1.08 -9.92
CA GLU A 276 9.10 -0.94 -11.08
C GLU A 276 8.33 -0.72 -12.39
N LYS A 277 7.18 -1.36 -12.56
CA LYS A 277 6.41 -1.38 -13.82
C LYS A 277 5.06 -0.67 -13.75
N MET A 278 4.34 -0.77 -12.65
CA MET A 278 3.03 -0.10 -12.52
C MET A 278 3.17 1.39 -12.24
N ASP A 279 2.14 2.16 -12.56
CA ASP A 279 2.17 3.62 -12.44
C ASP A 279 1.97 4.09 -11.01
N ILE A 280 1.21 3.35 -10.21
CA ILE A 280 0.89 3.66 -8.81
C ILE A 280 1.18 2.44 -7.94
N VAL A 281 1.72 2.68 -6.75
CA VAL A 281 1.80 1.67 -5.69
C VAL A 281 0.51 1.72 -4.86
N GLY A 282 -0.34 0.73 -5.07
CA GLY A 282 -1.61 0.60 -4.35
C GLY A 282 -1.51 -0.42 -3.21
N MET A 283 -2.14 -0.13 -2.07
CA MET A 283 -2.12 -1.00 -0.91
C MET A 283 -3.49 -1.13 -0.24
N THR A 284 -3.77 -2.33 0.28
CA THR A 284 -4.83 -2.62 1.25
C THR A 284 -4.28 -2.49 2.66
N LEU A 285 -5.01 -1.86 3.59
CA LEU A 285 -4.60 -1.74 4.98
C LEU A 285 -5.79 -1.76 5.94
N TYR A 286 -5.82 -2.77 6.83
CA TYR A 286 -6.85 -3.01 7.84
C TYR A 286 -6.30 -3.11 9.27
N LEU A 287 -5.06 -2.66 9.49
CA LEU A 287 -4.44 -2.64 10.81
C LEU A 287 -4.97 -1.48 11.65
N ASP A 288 -5.13 -1.71 12.95
CA ASP A 288 -5.45 -0.63 13.89
C ASP A 288 -4.33 0.42 13.95
N CYS A 289 -4.72 1.69 14.09
CA CYS A 289 -3.82 2.85 14.08
C CYS A 289 -3.73 3.52 15.47
N LYS A 290 -3.61 2.73 16.54
CA LYS A 290 -3.51 3.26 17.91
C LYS A 290 -2.58 2.44 18.78
N GLY A 291 -2.12 3.04 19.87
CA GLY A 291 -1.28 2.38 20.87
C GLY A 291 -0.05 1.71 20.27
N ALA A 292 0.19 0.46 20.62
CA ALA A 292 1.31 -0.32 20.14
C ALA A 292 1.20 -0.67 18.63
N PHE A 293 -0.02 -0.79 18.10
CA PHE A 293 -0.27 -1.13 16.68
C PHE A 293 0.04 0.02 15.74
N TYR A 294 0.04 1.26 16.22
CA TYR A 294 0.36 2.43 15.41
C TYR A 294 1.68 2.30 14.64
N TYR A 295 2.71 1.78 15.29
CA TYR A 295 4.02 1.64 14.63
C TYR A 295 3.99 0.64 13.48
N GLU A 296 3.21 -0.44 13.59
CA GLU A 296 3.03 -1.40 12.51
C GLU A 296 2.25 -0.78 11.35
N HIS A 297 1.12 -0.16 11.67
CA HIS A 297 0.30 0.56 10.69
C HIS A 297 1.13 1.61 9.94
N SER A 298 1.89 2.44 10.67
CA SER A 298 2.76 3.45 10.09
C SER A 298 3.88 2.85 9.22
N ARG A 299 4.51 1.76 9.69
CA ARG A 299 5.62 1.10 9.01
C ARG A 299 5.21 0.55 7.64
N VAL A 300 4.07 -0.14 7.56
CA VAL A 300 3.65 -0.75 6.28
C VAL A 300 3.33 0.31 5.24
N MET A 301 2.73 1.45 5.62
CA MET A 301 2.51 2.58 4.72
C MET A 301 3.83 3.21 4.28
N ASP A 302 4.72 3.49 5.24
CA ASP A 302 6.03 4.08 4.97
C ASP A 302 6.88 3.20 4.04
N TYR A 303 6.68 1.88 4.12
CA TYR A 303 7.34 0.91 3.26
C TYR A 303 6.81 0.92 1.83
N ALA A 304 5.49 0.89 1.66
CA ALA A 304 4.84 0.97 0.34
C ALA A 304 5.16 2.32 -0.36
N GLU A 305 5.13 3.42 0.40
CA GLU A 305 5.52 4.73 -0.10
C GLU A 305 7.01 4.77 -0.51
N SER A 306 7.88 4.11 0.27
CA SER A 306 9.31 4.01 -0.08
C SER A 306 9.51 3.28 -1.41
N ALA A 307 8.80 2.17 -1.62
CA ALA A 307 8.85 1.45 -2.89
C ALA A 307 8.39 2.34 -4.07
N ALA A 308 7.32 3.12 -3.88
CA ALA A 308 6.88 4.08 -4.88
C ALA A 308 7.95 5.14 -5.17
N ALA A 309 8.50 5.76 -4.14
CA ALA A 309 9.47 6.86 -4.26
C ALA A 309 10.79 6.46 -4.93
N VAL A 310 11.27 5.24 -4.67
CA VAL A 310 12.49 4.71 -5.30
C VAL A 310 12.37 4.69 -6.82
N PHE A 311 11.17 4.47 -7.35
CA PHE A 311 10.89 4.45 -8.78
C PHE A 311 10.23 5.75 -9.30
N GLY A 312 10.21 6.81 -8.50
CA GLY A 312 9.62 8.10 -8.89
C GLY A 312 8.10 8.05 -9.09
N LYS A 313 7.43 7.21 -8.32
CA LYS A 313 5.98 6.98 -8.37
C LYS A 313 5.31 7.38 -7.06
N HIS A 314 3.98 7.33 -7.05
CA HIS A 314 3.21 7.70 -5.88
C HIS A 314 2.46 6.53 -5.26
N PHE A 315 2.11 6.71 -3.99
CA PHE A 315 1.44 5.73 -3.15
C PHE A 315 -0.02 6.10 -2.94
N TRP A 316 -0.90 5.08 -3.01
CA TRP A 316 -2.32 5.17 -2.73
C TRP A 316 -2.78 4.07 -1.77
N LEU A 317 -3.66 4.41 -0.85
CA LEU A 317 -4.46 3.43 -0.12
C LEU A 317 -5.68 3.08 -0.99
N ILE A 318 -5.60 1.97 -1.71
CA ILE A 318 -6.62 1.53 -2.68
C ILE A 318 -7.77 0.83 -1.97
N GLU A 319 -7.51 0.26 -0.79
CA GLU A 319 -8.51 -0.39 0.06
C GLU A 319 -8.15 -0.11 1.52
N TYR A 320 -8.80 0.88 2.09
CA TYR A 320 -8.51 1.34 3.44
C TYR A 320 -9.65 1.01 4.39
N ASN A 321 -9.28 0.73 5.63
CA ASN A 321 -10.18 0.27 6.67
C ASN A 321 -11.37 1.20 6.88
N ALA A 322 -12.59 0.65 6.77
CA ALA A 322 -13.82 1.34 7.12
C ALA A 322 -14.78 0.37 7.83
N LYS A 323 -14.25 -0.42 8.80
CA LYS A 323 -15.10 -1.29 9.63
C LYS A 323 -16.27 -0.52 10.19
N THR A 324 -17.46 -1.10 10.15
CA THR A 324 -18.70 -0.42 10.60
C THR A 324 -18.68 -0.05 12.08
N ASP A 325 -17.96 -0.84 12.90
CA ASP A 325 -17.77 -0.63 14.35
C ASP A 325 -16.57 0.29 14.70
N MET A 326 -15.85 0.79 13.69
CA MET A 326 -14.73 1.72 13.89
C MET A 326 -15.21 3.00 14.56
N SER A 327 -14.46 3.46 15.56
CA SER A 327 -14.76 4.74 16.22
C SER A 327 -14.49 5.95 15.32
N ALA A 328 -15.14 7.06 15.63
CA ALA A 328 -14.89 8.35 14.98
C ALA A 328 -13.41 8.76 15.09
N ARG A 329 -12.81 8.56 16.26
CA ARG A 329 -11.41 8.87 16.54
C ARG A 329 -10.45 8.02 15.70
N ASP A 330 -10.66 6.70 15.66
CA ASP A 330 -9.79 5.80 14.91
C ASP A 330 -9.76 6.18 13.43
N PHE A 331 -10.92 6.53 12.86
CA PHE A 331 -11.03 7.01 11.48
C PHE A 331 -10.21 8.28 11.22
N GLU A 332 -10.28 9.26 12.13
CA GLU A 332 -9.50 10.51 12.01
C GLU A 332 -8.00 10.24 12.12
N VAL A 333 -7.56 9.45 13.12
CA VAL A 333 -6.16 9.12 13.34
C VAL A 333 -5.58 8.38 12.12
N GLU A 334 -6.30 7.38 11.60
CA GLU A 334 -5.91 6.64 10.39
C GLU A 334 -5.78 7.58 9.18
N THR A 335 -6.72 8.51 9.00
CA THR A 335 -6.67 9.46 7.88
C THR A 335 -5.46 10.40 7.98
N TYR A 336 -5.16 10.96 9.17
CA TYR A 336 -3.95 11.77 9.36
C TYR A 336 -2.67 10.98 9.15
N ALA A 337 -2.63 9.71 9.57
CA ALA A 337 -1.49 8.83 9.35
C ALA A 337 -1.26 8.56 7.86
N ALA A 338 -2.32 8.33 7.10
CA ALA A 338 -2.26 8.12 5.65
C ALA A 338 -1.75 9.37 4.91
N ILE A 339 -2.29 10.55 5.24
CA ILE A 339 -1.83 11.83 4.68
C ILE A 339 -0.32 12.01 4.96
N GLY A 340 0.08 11.88 6.21
CA GLY A 340 1.47 12.07 6.61
C GLY A 340 2.44 11.03 6.03
N SER A 341 1.96 9.84 5.66
CA SER A 341 2.74 8.82 4.94
C SER A 341 2.88 9.12 3.45
N GLY A 342 2.28 10.21 2.94
CA GLY A 342 2.43 10.63 1.55
C GLY A 342 1.42 10.03 0.59
N ALA A 343 0.33 9.44 1.07
CA ALA A 343 -0.75 8.97 0.20
C ALA A 343 -1.30 10.13 -0.65
N LYS A 344 -1.49 9.89 -1.96
CA LYS A 344 -2.12 10.86 -2.87
C LYS A 344 -3.62 10.63 -3.02
N GLY A 345 -4.10 9.52 -2.51
CA GLY A 345 -5.53 9.21 -2.41
C GLY A 345 -5.79 8.05 -1.46
N ILE A 346 -7.01 8.04 -0.95
CA ILE A 346 -7.52 7.04 -0.02
C ILE A 346 -8.87 6.57 -0.55
N MET A 347 -9.02 5.26 -0.74
CA MET A 347 -10.28 4.62 -1.12
C MET A 347 -10.73 3.71 0.01
N TYR A 348 -11.79 4.08 0.71
CA TYR A 348 -12.31 3.31 1.82
C TYR A 348 -13.11 2.09 1.36
N TYR A 349 -12.92 0.97 1.99
CA TYR A 349 -13.72 -0.22 1.80
C TYR A 349 -14.76 -0.33 2.91
N GLN A 350 -16.04 0.02 2.65
CA GLN A 350 -16.66 0.49 1.41
C GLN A 350 -17.72 1.58 1.71
N TRP A 351 -18.45 2.09 0.71
CA TRP A 351 -19.45 3.13 0.98
C TRP A 351 -20.60 2.60 1.83
N ARG A 352 -21.30 1.57 1.37
CA ARG A 352 -22.44 0.99 2.08
C ARG A 352 -22.14 -0.47 2.44
N GLY A 353 -22.38 -0.83 3.71
CA GLY A 353 -22.16 -2.16 4.24
C GLY A 353 -22.99 -3.24 3.54
N ASP A 354 -22.49 -4.46 3.61
CA ASP A 354 -23.18 -5.63 3.04
C ASP A 354 -24.47 -5.95 3.80
N TYR A 355 -25.37 -6.64 3.12
CA TYR A 355 -26.63 -7.07 3.70
C TYR A 355 -26.42 -8.13 4.79
N VAL A 356 -27.15 -7.98 5.91
CA VAL A 356 -26.95 -8.80 7.13
C VAL A 356 -27.43 -10.24 6.99
N PHE A 357 -28.29 -10.53 5.99
CA PHE A 357 -28.91 -11.83 5.85
C PHE A 357 -28.35 -12.64 4.68
N GLY A 358 -28.18 -13.93 4.87
CA GLY A 358 -27.71 -14.88 3.87
C GLY A 358 -26.23 -15.18 3.98
N ASP A 359 -25.63 -15.62 2.88
CA ASP A 359 -24.25 -16.11 2.82
C ASP A 359 -23.21 -15.00 2.57
N SER A 360 -23.51 -13.76 2.95
CA SER A 360 -22.51 -12.69 2.86
C SER A 360 -21.34 -13.01 3.80
N PRO A 361 -20.10 -13.05 3.33
CA PRO A 361 -18.95 -13.30 4.18
C PRO A 361 -18.69 -12.15 5.18
N GLU A 362 -19.20 -10.94 4.90
CA GLU A 362 -18.92 -9.73 5.68
C GLU A 362 -20.20 -8.89 5.93
N PRO A 363 -21.26 -9.46 6.54
CA PRO A 363 -22.51 -8.75 6.72
C PRO A 363 -22.33 -7.50 7.63
N ASN A 364 -22.54 -6.30 7.08
CA ASN A 364 -22.24 -5.02 7.74
C ASN A 364 -20.82 -4.91 8.35
N GLY A 365 -19.87 -5.73 7.91
CA GLY A 365 -18.51 -5.73 8.45
C GLY A 365 -17.75 -4.44 8.11
N PHE A 366 -17.98 -3.89 6.92
CA PHE A 366 -17.34 -2.69 6.41
C PHE A 366 -18.36 -1.75 5.76
N GLY A 367 -18.20 -0.46 5.97
CA GLY A 367 -19.05 0.56 5.34
C GLY A 367 -18.94 1.92 6.03
N MET A 368 -19.08 3.00 5.27
CA MET A 368 -19.29 4.36 5.82
C MET A 368 -20.70 4.49 6.41
N ILE A 369 -21.65 3.81 5.80
CA ILE A 369 -23.03 3.67 6.27
C ILE A 369 -23.40 2.19 6.31
N TYR A 370 -24.36 1.85 7.16
CA TYR A 370 -24.95 0.52 7.18
C TYR A 370 -25.74 0.23 5.90
N ASN A 371 -26.09 -1.05 5.69
CA ASN A 371 -26.85 -1.44 4.51
C ASN A 371 -28.21 -0.73 4.39
N ASP A 372 -28.88 -0.46 5.51
CA ASP A 372 -30.15 0.28 5.60
C ASP A 372 -30.00 1.81 5.46
N ARG A 373 -28.78 2.31 5.13
CA ARG A 373 -28.40 3.73 5.00
C ARG A 373 -28.25 4.50 6.30
N THR A 374 -28.42 3.86 7.46
CA THR A 374 -28.13 4.53 8.72
C THR A 374 -26.61 4.84 8.83
N PRO A 375 -26.23 6.02 9.33
CA PRO A 375 -24.82 6.37 9.50
C PRO A 375 -24.13 5.48 10.55
N THR A 376 -22.89 5.08 10.28
CA THR A 376 -22.02 4.47 11.30
C THR A 376 -21.49 5.52 12.28
N ALA A 377 -20.93 5.08 13.41
CA ALA A 377 -20.37 5.99 14.43
C ALA A 377 -19.29 6.94 13.86
N LYS A 378 -18.50 6.49 12.87
CA LYS A 378 -17.45 7.30 12.24
C LYS A 378 -17.95 8.26 11.15
N TYR A 379 -19.20 8.14 10.69
CA TYR A 379 -19.67 8.85 9.50
C TYR A 379 -19.51 10.38 9.59
N SER A 380 -19.82 10.97 10.74
CA SER A 380 -19.63 12.41 10.94
C SER A 380 -18.16 12.84 10.87
N SER A 381 -17.26 12.03 11.41
CA SER A 381 -15.81 12.26 11.28
C SER A 381 -15.33 12.05 9.85
N ALA A 382 -15.87 11.07 9.13
CA ALA A 382 -15.57 10.91 7.71
C ALA A 382 -15.93 12.15 6.90
N LEU A 383 -17.10 12.75 7.13
CA LEU A 383 -17.48 14.00 6.47
C LEU A 383 -16.52 15.16 6.79
N LYS A 384 -16.09 15.30 8.05
CA LYS A 384 -15.11 16.32 8.47
C LYS A 384 -13.74 16.11 7.79
N MET A 385 -13.26 14.86 7.75
CA MET A 385 -11.98 14.52 7.11
C MET A 385 -12.03 14.71 5.60
N HIS A 386 -13.14 14.34 4.96
CA HIS A 386 -13.32 14.58 3.53
C HIS A 386 -13.39 16.09 3.21
N ASP A 387 -14.05 16.90 4.05
CA ASP A 387 -14.06 18.36 3.90
C ASP A 387 -12.65 18.96 4.10
N LEU A 388 -11.86 18.47 5.07
CA LEU A 388 -10.46 18.86 5.24
C LEU A 388 -9.66 18.56 3.96
N LEU A 389 -9.78 17.35 3.43
CA LEU A 389 -9.08 16.92 2.21
C LEU A 389 -9.57 17.67 0.96
N TYR A 390 -10.83 18.02 0.89
CA TYR A 390 -11.38 18.85 -0.18
C TYR A 390 -10.79 20.26 -0.18
N ARG A 391 -10.62 20.87 1.02
CA ARG A 391 -10.10 22.24 1.18
C ARG A 391 -8.57 22.33 1.09
N ALA A 392 -7.85 21.32 1.55
CA ALA A 392 -6.39 21.32 1.64
C ALA A 392 -5.70 20.34 0.66
N GLY A 393 -6.49 19.57 -0.08
CA GLY A 393 -5.99 18.46 -0.87
C GLY A 393 -5.01 18.87 -1.96
N ASP A 394 -5.22 20.00 -2.61
CA ASP A 394 -4.31 20.57 -3.60
C ASP A 394 -2.93 20.89 -3.00
N LYS A 395 -2.89 21.43 -1.77
CA LYS A 395 -1.64 21.69 -1.05
C LYS A 395 -0.94 20.41 -0.60
N ILE A 396 -1.70 19.37 -0.22
CA ILE A 396 -1.17 18.10 0.29
C ILE A 396 -0.63 17.27 -0.87
N VAL A 397 -1.41 17.12 -1.95
CA VAL A 397 -1.10 16.19 -3.04
C VAL A 397 0.15 16.58 -3.83
N CYS A 398 0.46 17.88 -3.87
CA CYS A 398 1.66 18.40 -4.54
C CYS A 398 2.95 18.27 -3.72
N LYS A 399 2.86 17.84 -2.45
CA LYS A 399 4.04 17.68 -1.57
C LYS A 399 4.51 16.24 -1.54
N GLU A 400 5.84 16.07 -1.52
CA GLU A 400 6.48 14.78 -1.38
C GLU A 400 6.90 14.53 0.07
N ARG A 401 7.02 13.27 0.45
CA ARG A 401 7.53 12.91 1.76
C ARG A 401 8.98 13.37 1.93
N VAL A 402 9.29 14.02 3.04
CA VAL A 402 10.64 14.49 3.33
C VAL A 402 11.57 13.29 3.54
N ARG A 403 12.64 13.20 2.73
CA ARG A 403 13.68 12.19 2.86
C ARG A 403 14.66 12.61 3.93
N GLN A 404 14.65 11.92 5.06
CA GLN A 404 15.43 12.31 6.24
C GLN A 404 16.84 11.70 6.29
N GLY A 405 17.35 11.21 5.17
CA GLY A 405 18.76 10.84 5.00
C GLY A 405 19.16 9.45 5.51
N ILE A 406 18.25 8.70 6.11
CA ILE A 406 18.52 7.34 6.63
C ILE A 406 17.60 6.33 5.92
N GLY A 407 18.21 5.25 5.40
CA GLY A 407 17.50 4.13 4.79
C GLY A 407 17.47 2.91 5.70
N ILE A 408 16.55 1.98 5.38
CA ILE A 408 16.52 0.61 5.90
C ILE A 408 16.53 -0.36 4.72
N LEU A 409 17.41 -1.36 4.78
CA LEU A 409 17.53 -2.33 3.69
C LEU A 409 16.31 -3.23 3.61
N HIS A 410 15.72 -3.32 2.43
CA HIS A 410 14.81 -4.39 2.03
C HIS A 410 15.59 -5.44 1.25
N SER A 411 15.61 -6.66 1.75
CA SER A 411 16.25 -7.80 1.12
C SER A 411 15.26 -8.95 0.93
N GLU A 412 14.90 -9.23 -0.33
CA GLU A 412 14.10 -10.41 -0.67
C GLU A 412 14.87 -11.69 -0.35
N HIS A 413 16.20 -11.67 -0.50
CA HIS A 413 17.07 -12.80 -0.17
C HIS A 413 17.05 -13.10 1.33
N ALA A 414 17.16 -12.07 2.19
CA ALA A 414 17.05 -12.23 3.63
C ALA A 414 15.65 -12.77 4.02
N ASN A 415 14.58 -12.28 3.41
CA ASN A 415 13.23 -12.80 3.62
C ASN A 415 13.15 -14.31 3.31
N ALA A 416 13.69 -14.74 2.17
CA ALA A 416 13.69 -16.14 1.77
C ALA A 416 14.62 -17.01 2.64
N TYR A 417 15.75 -16.45 3.09
CA TYR A 417 16.67 -17.09 4.04
C TYR A 417 15.99 -17.37 5.37
N TYR A 418 15.31 -16.35 5.95
CA TYR A 418 14.60 -16.52 7.23
C TYR A 418 13.36 -17.39 7.10
N ASP A 419 12.68 -17.38 5.95
CA ASP A 419 11.65 -18.37 5.64
C ASP A 419 12.23 -19.80 5.71
N ALA A 420 13.40 -20.01 5.13
CA ALA A 420 14.05 -21.31 5.13
C ALA A 420 14.37 -21.84 6.53
N ILE A 421 14.90 -20.98 7.41
CA ILE A 421 15.46 -21.42 8.70
C ILE A 421 14.51 -21.28 9.90
N CYS A 422 13.50 -20.39 9.83
CA CYS A 422 12.64 -20.08 10.98
C CYS A 422 11.28 -20.79 10.95
N ASN A 423 10.78 -21.17 9.77
CA ASN A 423 9.42 -21.68 9.63
C ASN A 423 9.30 -23.21 9.71
N GLY A 424 10.40 -23.97 9.61
CA GLY A 424 10.37 -25.44 9.70
C GLY A 424 9.35 -26.05 8.72
N GLU A 425 8.40 -26.82 9.25
CA GLU A 425 7.34 -27.45 8.45
C GLU A 425 6.09 -26.55 8.26
N ASN A 426 6.08 -25.34 8.81
CA ASN A 426 4.94 -24.44 8.67
C ASN A 426 4.73 -24.04 7.21
N LYS A 427 3.58 -24.37 6.66
CA LYS A 427 3.17 -24.04 5.28
C LYS A 427 2.16 -22.90 5.20
N ASN A 428 1.62 -22.50 6.37
CA ASN A 428 0.61 -21.46 6.41
C ASN A 428 1.27 -20.08 6.40
N ALA A 429 1.07 -19.36 5.32
CA ALA A 429 1.64 -18.03 5.11
C ALA A 429 1.15 -16.98 6.14
N TRP A 430 -0.01 -17.17 6.75
CA TRP A 430 -0.52 -16.29 7.81
C TRP A 430 0.22 -16.43 9.15
N ASN A 431 0.80 -17.59 9.39
CA ASN A 431 1.56 -17.91 10.58
C ASN A 431 3.07 -17.93 10.33
N GLY A 432 3.51 -17.35 9.22
CA GLY A 432 4.92 -17.24 8.85
C GLY A 432 5.70 -16.42 9.87
N LYS A 433 6.90 -16.87 10.18
CA LYS A 433 7.84 -16.19 11.08
C LYS A 433 9.13 -15.93 10.30
N GLU A 434 9.22 -14.77 9.72
CA GLU A 434 10.49 -14.30 9.16
C GLU A 434 11.14 -13.40 10.22
N ALA A 435 12.23 -13.84 10.84
CA ALA A 435 12.88 -13.15 11.95
C ALA A 435 13.28 -11.72 11.59
N ASN A 436 13.70 -11.47 10.34
CA ASN A 436 14.06 -10.13 9.89
C ASN A 436 12.89 -9.13 9.96
N VAL A 437 11.65 -9.57 9.88
CA VAL A 437 10.46 -8.68 10.03
C VAL A 437 10.41 -8.11 11.43
N PHE A 438 10.76 -8.87 12.46
CA PHE A 438 10.82 -8.39 13.85
C PHE A 438 11.96 -7.39 14.03
N SER A 439 13.13 -7.68 13.49
CA SER A 439 14.27 -6.76 13.52
C SER A 439 13.96 -5.46 12.78
N VAL A 440 13.31 -5.53 11.60
CA VAL A 440 12.82 -4.36 10.86
C VAL A 440 11.86 -3.52 11.72
N MET A 441 10.93 -4.16 12.44
CA MET A 441 9.99 -3.47 13.32
C MET A 441 10.71 -2.77 14.48
N SER A 442 11.65 -3.44 15.13
CA SER A 442 12.43 -2.88 16.23
C SER A 442 13.22 -1.66 15.78
N VAL A 443 13.93 -1.77 14.66
CA VAL A 443 14.65 -0.66 14.03
C VAL A 443 13.71 0.50 13.73
N TYR A 444 12.58 0.22 13.07
CA TYR A 444 11.62 1.25 12.71
C TYR A 444 11.12 2.04 13.93
N ARG A 445 10.72 1.34 15.01
CA ARG A 445 10.26 1.97 16.26
C ARG A 445 11.31 2.88 16.88
N LYS A 446 12.59 2.47 16.88
CA LYS A 446 13.68 3.27 17.42
C LYS A 446 13.83 4.61 16.70
N PHE A 447 13.88 4.60 15.38
CA PHE A 447 14.02 5.84 14.59
C PHE A 447 12.76 6.71 14.61
N LYS A 448 11.57 6.11 14.66
CA LYS A 448 10.32 6.89 14.83
C LYS A 448 10.28 7.67 16.16
N ARG A 449 10.86 7.14 17.23
CA ARG A 449 11.00 7.87 18.52
C ARG A 449 11.92 9.09 18.42
N GLU A 450 12.80 9.11 17.43
CA GLU A 450 13.67 10.25 17.09
C GLU A 450 13.05 11.18 16.03
N PHE A 451 11.80 10.97 15.65
CA PHE A 451 11.10 11.69 14.57
C PHE A 451 11.83 11.61 13.22
N VAL A 452 12.52 10.49 12.98
CA VAL A 452 13.16 10.17 11.71
C VAL A 452 12.41 9.03 11.04
N SER A 453 11.91 9.29 9.84
CA SER A 453 11.31 8.29 8.98
C SER A 453 12.36 7.62 8.12
N LEU A 454 12.40 6.29 8.16
CA LEU A 454 13.31 5.49 7.34
C LEU A 454 12.76 5.32 5.92
N LEU A 455 13.65 5.33 4.93
CA LEU A 455 13.35 4.94 3.56
C LEU A 455 13.68 3.45 3.38
N ALA A 456 12.70 2.62 3.10
CA ALA A 456 12.99 1.25 2.67
C ALA A 456 13.58 1.26 1.25
N VAL A 457 14.66 0.48 1.01
CA VAL A 457 15.37 0.47 -0.27
C VAL A 457 16.05 -0.87 -0.51
N ARG A 458 16.01 -1.39 -1.74
CA ARG A 458 16.81 -2.55 -2.13
C ARG A 458 18.27 -2.15 -2.37
N ALA A 459 19.22 -3.05 -2.12
CA ALA A 459 20.64 -2.80 -2.37
C ALA A 459 20.91 -2.38 -3.83
N SER A 460 20.25 -3.01 -4.80
CA SER A 460 20.37 -2.72 -6.24
C SER A 460 19.96 -1.29 -6.61
N GLU A 461 19.10 -0.64 -5.81
CA GLU A 461 18.59 0.71 -6.08
C GLU A 461 19.44 1.82 -5.46
N LEU A 462 20.34 1.51 -4.52
CA LEU A 462 21.15 2.50 -3.81
C LEU A 462 21.96 3.45 -4.72
N LYS A 463 22.32 2.98 -5.92
CA LYS A 463 23.06 3.80 -6.91
C LYS A 463 22.17 4.67 -7.79
N LYS A 464 20.86 4.41 -7.81
CA LYS A 464 19.89 5.08 -8.69
C LYS A 464 19.00 6.08 -7.94
N LEU A 465 19.11 6.15 -6.61
CA LEU A 465 18.27 7.04 -5.81
C LEU A 465 18.41 8.49 -6.26
N PRO A 466 17.30 9.21 -6.46
CA PRO A 466 17.32 10.62 -6.85
C PRO A 466 17.71 11.57 -5.69
N PHE A 467 17.95 11.02 -4.51
CA PHE A 467 18.31 11.73 -3.29
C PHE A 467 19.44 11.00 -2.54
N LYS A 468 20.16 11.73 -1.68
CA LYS A 468 21.30 11.18 -0.94
C LYS A 468 20.84 10.54 0.38
N LEU A 469 21.31 9.32 0.63
CA LEU A 469 21.30 8.70 1.96
C LEU A 469 22.67 8.88 2.62
N GLY A 470 22.67 9.30 3.90
CA GLY A 470 23.86 9.39 4.73
C GLY A 470 24.16 8.07 5.43
N ALA A 471 23.12 7.34 5.80
CA ALA A 471 23.22 6.04 6.46
C ALA A 471 22.20 5.03 5.94
N LEU A 472 22.56 3.75 6.01
CA LEU A 472 21.70 2.61 5.72
C LEU A 472 21.74 1.63 6.90
N ILE A 473 20.57 1.27 7.39
CA ILE A 473 20.42 0.28 8.44
C ILE A 473 20.12 -1.06 7.78
N VAL A 474 20.88 -2.07 8.17
CA VAL A 474 20.68 -3.47 7.79
C VAL A 474 20.11 -4.20 8.99
N PRO A 475 18.83 -4.60 8.96
CA PRO A 475 18.17 -5.25 10.10
C PRO A 475 18.83 -6.58 10.47
N GLU A 476 19.31 -7.33 9.48
CA GLU A 476 19.93 -8.64 9.67
C GLU A 476 21.09 -8.82 8.68
N GLU A 477 22.26 -9.17 9.20
CA GLU A 477 23.48 -9.36 8.38
C GLU A 477 23.50 -10.74 7.69
N ASN A 478 22.98 -11.77 8.37
CA ASN A 478 23.20 -13.17 7.97
C ASN A 478 22.42 -13.62 6.72
N GLY A 479 21.32 -12.96 6.41
CA GLY A 479 20.48 -13.34 5.27
C GLY A 479 20.82 -12.64 3.94
N LEU A 480 21.91 -11.89 3.85
CA LEU A 480 22.25 -11.11 2.66
C LEU A 480 22.92 -11.96 1.58
N SER A 481 22.55 -11.74 0.32
CA SER A 481 23.28 -12.29 -0.82
C SER A 481 24.66 -11.62 -1.00
N ASP A 482 25.54 -12.25 -1.77
CA ASP A 482 26.86 -11.69 -2.08
C ASP A 482 26.75 -10.43 -2.97
N GLU A 483 25.75 -10.36 -3.83
CA GLU A 483 25.43 -9.16 -4.62
C GLU A 483 25.01 -8.01 -3.71
N GLU A 484 24.14 -8.26 -2.73
CA GLU A 484 23.73 -7.22 -1.77
C GLU A 484 24.92 -6.72 -0.95
N LYS A 485 25.75 -7.63 -0.42
CA LYS A 485 26.99 -7.24 0.30
C LYS A 485 27.92 -6.39 -0.57
N SER A 486 28.03 -6.70 -1.85
CA SER A 486 28.84 -5.93 -2.81
C SER A 486 28.27 -4.52 -3.03
N GLU A 487 26.96 -4.36 -3.20
CA GLU A 487 26.31 -3.05 -3.35
C GLU A 487 26.42 -2.21 -2.06
N LEU A 488 26.33 -2.84 -0.88
CA LEU A 488 26.58 -2.17 0.41
C LEU A 488 28.02 -1.62 0.50
N ALA A 489 29.01 -2.41 0.11
CA ALA A 489 30.40 -1.97 0.07
C ALA A 489 30.61 -0.80 -0.92
N LEU A 490 29.91 -0.82 -2.06
CA LEU A 490 29.92 0.30 -3.02
C LEU A 490 29.23 1.54 -2.46
N PHE A 491 28.16 1.39 -1.70
CA PHE A 491 27.49 2.50 -1.01
C PHE A 491 28.46 3.19 -0.03
N GLU A 492 29.21 2.41 0.76
CA GLU A 492 30.20 2.95 1.68
C GLU A 492 31.37 3.66 0.96
N LYS A 493 31.86 3.09 -0.14
CA LYS A 493 32.88 3.74 -0.98
C LYS A 493 32.42 5.12 -1.51
N ARG A 494 31.11 5.31 -1.71
CA ARG A 494 30.50 6.59 -2.11
C ARG A 494 30.25 7.55 -0.94
N GLY A 495 30.69 7.19 0.28
CA GLY A 495 30.59 8.01 1.48
C GLY A 495 29.36 7.77 2.35
N GLY A 496 28.52 6.81 2.01
CA GLY A 496 27.45 6.33 2.89
C GLY A 496 28.01 5.57 4.09
N LYS A 497 27.18 5.31 5.08
CA LYS A 497 27.52 4.49 6.25
C LYS A 497 26.52 3.36 6.41
N VAL A 498 27.01 2.15 6.67
CA VAL A 498 26.21 0.96 6.92
C VAL A 498 26.26 0.62 8.40
N PHE A 499 25.09 0.33 8.98
CA PHE A 499 24.93 -0.10 10.36
C PHE A 499 24.10 -1.38 10.38
N TYR A 500 24.62 -2.43 11.04
CA TYR A 500 23.94 -3.69 11.26
C TYR A 500 23.26 -3.66 12.62
N TYR A 501 21.98 -4.00 12.66
CA TYR A 501 21.24 -4.09 13.92
C TYR A 501 21.52 -5.43 14.61
N ASP A 502 21.72 -5.39 15.92
CA ASP A 502 21.84 -6.58 16.76
C ASP A 502 20.64 -6.62 17.70
N GLU A 503 19.81 -7.64 17.54
CA GLU A 503 18.57 -7.78 18.32
C GLU A 503 18.83 -8.07 19.79
N TYR A 504 19.91 -8.82 20.13
CA TYR A 504 20.25 -9.15 21.52
C TYR A 504 20.72 -7.93 22.30
N LEU A 505 21.52 -7.08 21.65
CA LEU A 505 22.02 -5.86 22.27
C LEU A 505 21.08 -4.67 22.07
N ASP A 506 20.04 -4.84 21.26
CA ASP A 506 19.08 -3.80 20.87
C ASP A 506 19.77 -2.49 20.38
N SER A 507 20.93 -2.62 19.71
CA SER A 507 21.81 -1.54 19.29
C SER A 507 22.43 -1.82 17.91
N PHE A 508 23.27 -0.88 17.40
CA PHE A 508 23.78 -0.93 16.03
C PHE A 508 25.30 -1.10 15.99
N LYS A 509 25.76 -2.01 15.14
CA LYS A 509 27.16 -2.24 14.82
C LYS A 509 27.53 -1.51 13.52
N PRO A 510 28.44 -0.52 13.51
CA PRO A 510 28.97 0.03 12.27
C PRO A 510 29.69 -1.06 11.45
N SER A 511 29.64 -1.00 10.12
CA SER A 511 30.36 -1.93 9.23
C SER A 511 31.87 -1.98 9.52
N CYS A 512 32.48 -0.81 9.79
CA CYS A 512 33.86 -0.70 10.31
C CYS A 512 33.83 -0.71 11.84
N PHE A 513 33.54 -1.87 12.44
CA PHE A 513 33.40 -1.99 13.89
C PHE A 513 34.72 -1.78 14.61
N CYS A 514 34.75 -0.76 15.49
CA CYS A 514 35.91 -0.40 16.33
C CYS A 514 35.68 -0.73 17.82
N GLY A 515 34.79 -1.68 18.12
CA GLY A 515 34.48 -2.11 19.49
C GLY A 515 33.42 -1.26 20.21
N ARG A 516 32.81 -0.27 19.53
CA ARG A 516 31.71 0.54 20.09
C ARG A 516 30.41 0.31 19.33
N TRP A 517 29.37 -0.01 20.05
CA TRP A 517 27.97 -0.01 19.59
C TRP A 517 27.41 1.42 19.61
N VAL A 518 26.46 1.69 18.74
CA VAL A 518 25.80 2.99 18.61
C VAL A 518 24.29 2.85 18.75
N GLU A 519 23.67 3.87 19.30
CA GLU A 519 22.22 3.93 19.49
C GLU A 519 21.54 4.64 18.31
N ALA A 520 20.23 4.40 18.14
CA ALA A 520 19.45 5.01 17.06
C ALA A 520 19.51 6.53 17.08
N TYR A 521 19.45 7.16 18.26
CA TYR A 521 19.52 8.61 18.39
C TYR A 521 20.86 9.18 17.90
N GLU A 522 21.99 8.48 18.11
CA GLU A 522 23.33 8.90 17.64
C GLU A 522 23.39 8.87 16.11
N ILE A 523 22.79 7.84 15.49
CA ILE A 523 22.70 7.74 14.04
C ILE A 523 21.77 8.82 13.49
N ALA A 524 20.61 9.02 14.15
CA ALA A 524 19.63 10.02 13.77
C ALA A 524 20.20 11.45 13.85
N ASP A 525 20.95 11.76 14.90
CA ASP A 525 21.58 13.08 15.07
C ASP A 525 22.69 13.34 14.03
N LYS A 526 23.44 12.31 13.67
CA LYS A 526 24.60 12.47 12.77
C LYS A 526 24.24 12.42 11.28
N TYR A 527 23.29 11.58 10.91
CA TYR A 527 22.97 11.29 9.51
C TYR A 527 21.52 11.64 9.13
N GLY A 528 20.66 11.83 10.12
CA GLY A 528 19.26 12.19 9.92
C GLY A 528 19.05 13.69 9.74
N VAL A 529 17.98 14.03 9.02
CA VAL A 529 17.48 15.40 8.91
C VAL A 529 16.26 15.54 9.80
N LYS A 530 16.42 16.18 10.96
CA LYS A 530 15.29 16.47 11.87
C LYS A 530 14.55 17.71 11.40
N ILE A 531 13.23 17.59 11.21
CA ILE A 531 12.36 18.70 10.78
C ILE A 531 11.68 19.33 12.01
N ALA A 532 11.09 18.51 12.87
CA ALA A 532 10.47 18.93 14.11
C ALA A 532 10.45 17.79 15.12
N SER A 533 10.16 18.12 16.38
CA SER A 533 9.99 17.17 17.46
C SER A 533 8.92 17.61 18.45
N VAL A 534 8.42 16.69 19.24
CA VAL A 534 7.44 16.93 20.30
C VAL A 534 7.82 16.10 21.53
N ALA A 535 7.53 16.61 22.73
CA ALA A 535 7.87 15.89 23.97
C ALA A 535 6.94 14.72 24.28
N ASP A 536 5.68 14.78 23.84
CA ASP A 536 4.70 13.72 24.07
C ASP A 536 5.01 12.49 23.21
N LYS A 537 5.29 11.36 23.86
CA LYS A 537 5.69 10.09 23.22
C LYS A 537 4.53 9.35 22.55
N LYS A 538 3.31 9.83 22.69
CA LYS A 538 2.10 9.31 22.03
C LYS A 538 1.66 10.18 20.85
N VAL A 539 2.47 11.17 20.50
CA VAL A 539 2.27 12.00 19.31
C VAL A 539 3.38 11.70 18.31
N ASP A 540 2.98 11.38 17.08
CA ASP A 540 3.90 11.25 15.94
C ASP A 540 3.83 12.48 15.04
N LEU A 541 4.94 12.76 14.37
CA LEU A 541 5.07 13.80 13.35
C LEU A 541 5.52 13.14 12.04
N LYS A 542 4.76 13.38 10.97
CA LYS A 542 5.12 12.97 9.62
C LYS A 542 5.24 14.19 8.72
N PHE A 543 6.21 14.17 7.82
CA PHE A 543 6.66 15.35 7.10
C PHE A 543 6.52 15.22 5.59
N LEU A 544 5.70 16.09 5.00
CA LEU A 544 5.63 16.31 3.57
C LEU A 544 6.19 17.68 3.24
N ALA A 545 6.70 17.88 2.03
CA ALA A 545 7.20 19.17 1.60
C ALA A 545 7.17 19.31 0.07
N ASP A 546 7.02 20.54 -0.39
CA ASP A 546 7.42 21.01 -1.70
C ASP A 546 8.62 21.98 -1.56
N GLU A 547 8.92 22.77 -2.57
CA GLU A 547 9.99 23.75 -2.57
C GLU A 547 9.76 24.88 -1.54
N ASN A 548 8.51 25.23 -1.26
CA ASN A 548 8.12 26.42 -0.52
C ASN A 548 7.61 26.14 0.90
N GLU A 549 7.02 24.96 1.14
CA GLU A 549 6.26 24.72 2.35
C GLU A 549 6.41 23.30 2.89
N TYR A 550 6.45 23.16 4.21
CA TYR A 550 6.24 21.89 4.91
C TYR A 550 4.76 21.70 5.20
N ALA A 551 4.26 20.46 5.11
CA ALA A 551 3.03 20.01 5.70
C ALA A 551 3.37 18.93 6.75
N ILE A 552 3.18 19.25 8.02
CA ILE A 552 3.51 18.37 9.15
C ILE A 552 2.21 17.76 9.66
N SER A 553 2.02 16.47 9.44
CA SER A 553 0.92 15.71 10.05
C SER A 553 1.24 15.45 11.51
N VAL A 554 0.43 15.97 12.41
CA VAL A 554 0.52 15.78 13.86
C VAL A 554 -0.53 14.75 14.26
N ILE A 555 -0.14 13.63 14.84
CA ILE A 555 -1.00 12.45 15.02
C ILE A 555 -0.95 12.01 16.47
N ASP A 556 -2.06 12.09 17.20
CA ASP A 556 -2.20 11.49 18.53
C ASP A 556 -2.66 10.02 18.42
N PHE A 557 -1.71 9.09 18.61
CA PHE A 557 -1.96 7.67 18.53
C PHE A 557 -2.10 6.98 19.90
N ALA A 558 -2.42 7.74 20.97
CA ALA A 558 -2.70 7.16 22.28
C ALA A 558 -3.80 6.08 22.19
N GLU A 559 -3.80 5.09 23.08
CA GLU A 559 -4.81 4.04 23.12
C GLU A 559 -6.20 4.64 23.42
N ASP A 560 -6.25 5.50 24.43
CA ASP A 560 -7.47 6.17 24.86
C ASP A 560 -7.66 7.52 24.20
N GLU A 561 -8.91 7.91 23.99
CA GLU A 561 -9.27 9.25 23.54
C GLU A 561 -8.83 10.29 24.57
N ARG A 562 -8.16 11.32 24.11
CA ARG A 562 -7.69 12.44 24.95
C ARG A 562 -7.67 13.75 24.17
N GLU A 563 -7.63 14.82 24.90
CA GLU A 563 -7.39 16.16 24.39
C GLU A 563 -6.06 16.68 24.94
N ILE A 564 -5.16 17.10 24.05
CA ILE A 564 -3.86 17.64 24.43
C ILE A 564 -3.94 19.16 24.37
N SER A 565 -3.88 19.80 25.54
CA SER A 565 -3.85 21.26 25.63
C SER A 565 -2.41 21.77 25.51
N TYR A 566 -2.23 22.86 24.73
CA TYR A 566 -0.95 23.56 24.54
C TYR A 566 0.19 22.66 24.07
N LEU A 567 -0.07 21.78 23.08
CA LEU A 567 0.98 20.92 22.50
C LEU A 567 2.06 21.79 21.85
N LYS A 568 3.27 21.73 22.39
CA LYS A 568 4.43 22.46 21.87
C LYS A 568 5.24 21.61 20.91
N ILE A 569 5.39 22.09 19.68
CA ILE A 569 6.22 21.50 18.63
C ILE A 569 7.48 22.35 18.47
N GLU A 570 8.64 21.73 18.62
CA GLU A 570 9.95 22.35 18.36
C GLU A 570 10.32 22.13 16.90
N LEU A 571 10.62 23.20 16.18
CA LEU A 571 11.03 23.18 14.77
C LEU A 571 12.55 23.22 14.67
N HIS A 572 13.11 22.24 14.00
CA HIS A 572 14.57 22.14 13.76
C HIS A 572 14.93 22.60 12.34
N ALA A 573 13.99 22.52 11.40
CA ALA A 573 14.15 23.03 10.05
C ALA A 573 14.08 24.57 10.02
N ALA A 574 14.77 25.18 9.05
CA ALA A 574 14.69 26.61 8.82
C ALA A 574 13.32 26.97 8.21
N VAL A 575 12.60 27.85 8.91
CA VAL A 575 11.26 28.29 8.53
C VAL A 575 11.18 29.83 8.43
N LYS A 576 10.27 30.31 7.54
CA LYS A 576 9.96 31.73 7.37
C LYS A 576 8.74 32.13 8.20
N GLY A 577 8.39 33.42 8.12
CA GLY A 577 7.17 33.98 8.68
C GLY A 577 7.13 34.01 10.21
N GLU A 578 6.07 34.58 10.73
CA GLU A 578 5.77 34.68 12.16
C GLU A 578 4.56 33.82 12.54
N SER A 579 3.93 33.20 11.55
CA SER A 579 2.77 32.32 11.73
C SER A 579 2.78 31.16 10.77
N CYS A 580 2.03 30.12 11.11
CA CYS A 580 1.76 28.96 10.28
C CYS A 580 0.27 28.62 10.30
N LEU A 581 -0.21 27.94 9.25
CA LEU A 581 -1.60 27.49 9.17
C LEU A 581 -1.74 26.11 9.81
N PHE A 582 -2.66 25.98 10.76
CA PHE A 582 -3.08 24.70 11.31
C PHE A 582 -4.47 24.35 10.81
N MET A 583 -4.63 23.13 10.30
CA MET A 583 -5.90 22.59 9.82
C MET A 583 -6.19 21.24 10.47
N SER A 584 -7.39 21.08 10.97
CA SER A 584 -7.93 19.80 11.42
C SER A 584 -9.35 19.60 10.89
N GLY A 585 -9.95 18.43 11.13
CA GLY A 585 -11.36 18.18 10.82
C GLY A 585 -12.33 19.15 11.54
N GLU A 586 -11.87 19.82 12.59
CA GLU A 586 -12.72 20.72 13.40
C GLU A 586 -12.43 22.20 13.17
N LYS A 587 -11.21 22.59 12.86
CA LYS A 587 -10.81 24.00 12.78
C LYS A 587 -9.71 24.29 11.77
N VAL A 588 -9.68 25.55 11.36
CA VAL A 588 -8.62 26.17 10.58
C VAL A 588 -8.19 27.43 11.34
N GLU A 589 -6.92 27.52 11.72
CA GLU A 589 -6.41 28.64 12.48
C GLU A 589 -4.95 28.96 12.13
N TYR A 590 -4.56 30.24 12.30
CA TYR A 590 -3.18 30.65 12.21
C TYR A 590 -2.53 30.64 13.60
N LEU A 591 -1.40 29.93 13.73
CA LEU A 591 -0.64 29.81 14.96
C LEU A 591 0.64 30.64 14.85
N THR A 592 1.04 31.27 15.96
CA THR A 592 2.29 32.05 16.04
C THR A 592 3.50 31.13 16.08
N ILE A 593 4.55 31.46 15.31
CA ILE A 593 5.87 30.85 15.39
C ILE A 593 6.71 31.68 16.39
N ASN A 594 6.97 31.10 17.55
CA ASN A 594 7.77 31.73 18.59
C ASN A 594 9.26 31.52 18.33
N ARG A 595 10.05 32.61 18.28
CA ARG A 595 11.49 32.60 18.02
C ARG A 595 12.25 33.02 19.29
N GLY A 596 12.46 32.07 20.20
CA GLY A 596 13.32 32.21 21.37
C GLY A 596 14.64 31.47 21.20
N GLU A 597 15.16 30.86 22.26
CA GLU A 597 16.30 29.93 22.17
C GLU A 597 16.00 28.77 21.19
N LYS A 598 14.75 28.36 21.10
CA LYS A 598 14.23 27.38 20.16
C LYS A 598 13.06 27.95 19.37
N VAL A 599 12.95 27.56 18.11
CA VAL A 599 11.79 27.91 17.27
C VAL A 599 10.65 26.94 17.58
N THR A 600 9.50 27.46 17.97
CA THR A 600 8.38 26.60 18.41
C THR A 600 7.02 27.08 17.90
N VAL A 601 6.12 26.11 17.72
CA VAL A 601 4.69 26.35 17.49
C VAL A 601 3.92 25.68 18.60
N THR A 602 2.90 26.35 19.13
CA THR A 602 2.00 25.76 20.14
C THR A 602 0.61 25.57 19.53
N ILE A 603 0.14 24.33 19.50
CA ILE A 603 -1.25 24.01 19.16
C ILE A 603 -2.06 24.13 20.46
N PRO A 604 -3.04 25.08 20.54
CA PRO A 604 -3.78 25.31 21.79
C PRO A 604 -4.53 24.06 22.26
N VAL A 605 -5.16 23.36 21.33
CA VAL A 605 -5.90 22.12 21.57
C VAL A 605 -5.70 21.20 20.38
N LEU A 606 -5.15 20.01 20.63
CA LEU A 606 -5.07 18.92 19.66
C LEU A 606 -6.03 17.80 20.10
N LYS A 607 -6.93 17.43 19.20
CA LYS A 607 -7.80 16.27 19.33
C LYS A 607 -7.58 15.38 18.11
N ASN A 608 -7.16 14.12 18.33
CA ASN A 608 -6.87 13.11 17.31
C ASN A 608 -5.70 13.45 16.37
N GLY A 609 -5.67 14.65 15.78
CA GLY A 609 -4.61 15.08 14.88
C GLY A 609 -4.89 16.39 14.16
N GLY A 610 -3.96 16.74 13.26
CA GLY A 610 -4.05 17.91 12.39
C GLY A 610 -2.85 18.07 11.49
N ILE A 611 -2.86 19.07 10.64
CA ILE A 611 -1.80 19.38 9.68
C ILE A 611 -1.32 20.80 9.88
N LEU A 612 -0.02 20.99 10.06
CA LEU A 612 0.63 22.29 10.09
C LEU A 612 1.27 22.58 8.73
N PHE A 613 0.90 23.70 8.12
CA PHE A 613 1.53 24.22 6.92
C PHE A 613 2.48 25.35 7.28
N ILE A 614 3.77 25.21 7.00
CA ILE A 614 4.84 26.11 7.43
C ILE A 614 5.73 26.46 6.26
N GLU A 615 5.90 27.75 5.94
CA GLU A 615 6.78 28.21 4.88
C GLU A 615 8.24 27.89 5.18
N LYS A 616 8.95 27.36 4.18
CA LYS A 616 10.40 27.15 4.21
C LYS A 616 11.16 28.46 4.06
N ARG A 617 12.33 28.53 4.69
CA ARG A 617 13.25 29.65 4.54
C ARG A 617 14.06 29.55 3.25
#